data_31df2f966e7b3c0dd28d1efcb18485e3
#
_entry.id   31df2f966e7b3c0dd28d1efcb18485e3
#
_cell.length_a   1.000
_cell.length_b   1.000
_cell.length_c   1.000
_cell.angle_alpha   90.00
_cell.angle_beta   90.00
_cell.angle_gamma   90.00
#
_symmetry.space_group_name_H-M   'P 1'
#
loop_
_entity.id
_entity.type
_entity.pdbx_description
1 polymer ?
#
loop_
_entity_poly.entity_id
_entity_poly.type
_entity_poly.pdbx_seq_one_letter_code
_entity_poly.pdbx_strand_id
1 'polypeptide(L)'
;IQYASYKGYFNDINERFVDMVVEFPFNIGYSLLCETTAQDTIVYAKRKNREIYSRFTLDGEKKLTNKCVFVLNRSNQKPDEYYLITMFPGEYLVKEPQDKNIKDELERQRMLEFWRNHALVFNPKDVDLETATYSCPYDLGA
;
A
#
# COMPACT_ATOMS: atom_id res chain seq x y z
N ILE A 1 4.23 -14.49 -11.13
CA ILE A 1 4.81 -15.50 -10.22
C ILE A 1 5.96 -16.26 -10.88
N GLN A 2 5.79 -16.75 -12.09
CA GLN A 2 6.86 -17.47 -12.78
C GLN A 2 8.12 -16.65 -12.95
N TYR A 3 8.00 -15.38 -13.32
CA TYR A 3 9.16 -14.49 -13.45
C TYR A 3 9.87 -14.30 -12.11
N ALA A 4 9.12 -14.05 -11.04
CA ALA A 4 9.69 -13.88 -9.71
C ALA A 4 10.44 -15.13 -9.26
N SER A 5 9.88 -16.31 -9.50
CA SER A 5 10.54 -17.58 -9.18
C SER A 5 11.82 -17.76 -9.99
N TYR A 6 11.78 -17.48 -11.27
CA TYR A 6 12.96 -17.57 -12.16
C TYR A 6 14.12 -16.67 -11.69
N LYS A 7 13.81 -15.46 -11.23
CA LYS A 7 14.82 -14.50 -10.75
C LYS A 7 15.28 -14.78 -9.31
N GLY A 8 14.74 -15.79 -8.66
CA GLY A 8 15.17 -16.19 -7.33
C GLY A 8 14.55 -15.40 -6.18
N TYR A 9 13.51 -14.60 -6.42
CA TYR A 9 12.87 -13.82 -5.37
C TYR A 9 12.29 -14.66 -4.24
N PHE A 10 11.92 -15.93 -4.53
CA PHE A 10 11.34 -16.80 -3.53
C PHE A 10 12.35 -17.72 -2.86
N ASN A 11 13.63 -17.59 -3.20
CA ASN A 11 14.69 -18.38 -2.59
C ASN A 11 14.98 -17.88 -1.18
N ASP A 12 15.32 -18.81 -0.27
CA ASP A 12 15.77 -18.50 1.08
C ASP A 12 14.79 -17.66 1.92
N ILE A 13 13.48 -17.81 1.69
CA ILE A 13 12.47 -17.19 2.51
C ILE A 13 12.30 -18.03 3.79
N ASN A 14 12.56 -17.40 4.95
CA ASN A 14 12.48 -18.08 6.25
C ASN A 14 11.33 -17.56 7.12
N GLU A 15 10.74 -16.43 6.75
CA GLU A 15 9.70 -15.76 7.54
C GLU A 15 8.33 -16.37 7.26
N ARG A 16 7.44 -16.32 8.24
CA ARG A 16 6.08 -16.83 8.09
C ARG A 16 5.24 -15.96 7.18
N PHE A 17 5.35 -14.64 7.33
CA PHE A 17 4.70 -13.65 6.48
C PHE A 17 5.79 -12.87 5.76
N VAL A 18 5.64 -12.74 4.47
CA VAL A 18 6.63 -12.05 3.65
C VAL A 18 5.94 -11.09 2.71
N ASP A 19 6.40 -9.85 2.74
CA ASP A 19 6.09 -8.86 1.73
C ASP A 19 7.34 -8.64 0.89
N MET A 20 7.21 -8.71 -0.42
CA MET A 20 8.35 -8.45 -1.30
C MET A 20 7.94 -7.65 -2.51
N VAL A 21 8.87 -6.83 -3.00
CA VAL A 21 8.70 -6.09 -4.24
C VAL A 21 9.52 -6.77 -5.32
N VAL A 22 8.85 -7.15 -6.40
CA VAL A 22 9.48 -7.75 -7.57
C VAL A 22 9.52 -6.72 -8.69
N GLU A 23 10.69 -6.49 -9.27
CA GLU A 23 10.85 -5.60 -10.41
C GLU A 23 10.89 -6.39 -11.71
N PHE A 24 10.02 -6.03 -12.64
CA PHE A 24 9.92 -6.67 -13.95
C PHE A 24 10.66 -5.84 -15.01
N PRO A 25 11.07 -6.46 -16.12
CA PRO A 25 11.71 -5.73 -17.23
C PRO A 25 10.73 -4.94 -18.10
N PHE A 26 9.44 -4.91 -17.75
CA PHE A 26 8.38 -4.21 -18.48
C PHE A 26 7.33 -3.71 -17.51
N ASN A 27 6.54 -2.73 -17.91
CA ASN A 27 5.45 -2.23 -17.08
C ASN A 27 4.34 -3.28 -16.99
N ILE A 28 3.80 -3.47 -15.78
CA ILE A 28 2.79 -4.48 -15.48
C ILE A 28 1.46 -3.92 -15.02
N GLY A 29 1.39 -2.62 -14.73
CA GLY A 29 0.17 -1.99 -14.24
C GLY A 29 0.40 -0.56 -13.82
N TYR A 30 -0.49 -0.06 -12.98
CA TYR A 30 -0.46 1.31 -12.49
C TYR A 30 -0.34 1.34 -10.97
N SER A 31 0.49 2.26 -10.46
CA SER A 31 0.54 2.59 -9.04
C SER A 31 -0.42 3.75 -8.77
N LEU A 32 -1.14 3.67 -7.66
CA LEU A 32 -2.06 4.71 -7.22
C LEU A 32 -1.41 5.70 -6.25
N LEU A 33 -0.20 5.43 -5.79
CA LEU A 33 0.49 6.26 -4.82
C LEU A 33 1.11 7.47 -5.50
N CYS A 34 0.85 8.68 -4.96
CA CYS A 34 1.36 9.95 -5.49
C CYS A 34 2.02 10.77 -4.39
N GLU A 35 3.07 11.51 -4.74
CA GLU A 35 3.55 12.60 -3.90
C GLU A 35 2.58 13.77 -4.00
N THR A 36 2.35 14.45 -2.89
CA THR A 36 1.42 15.57 -2.82
C THR A 36 2.09 16.83 -2.27
N THR A 37 1.54 17.98 -2.66
CA THR A 37 1.96 19.29 -2.17
C THR A 37 0.77 20.02 -1.56
N ALA A 38 1.00 21.20 -0.99
CA ALA A 38 -0.07 22.03 -0.44
C ALA A 38 -1.09 22.49 -1.49
N GLN A 39 -0.77 22.36 -2.78
CA GLN A 39 -1.66 22.73 -3.87
C GLN A 39 -2.63 21.63 -4.27
N ASP A 40 -2.39 20.40 -3.83
CA ASP A 40 -3.26 19.27 -4.13
C ASP A 40 -4.53 19.31 -3.28
N THR A 41 -5.64 18.93 -3.88
CA THR A 41 -6.91 18.78 -3.16
C THR A 41 -6.96 17.40 -2.55
N ILE A 42 -6.98 17.35 -1.22
CA ILE A 42 -6.96 16.11 -0.46
C ILE A 42 -8.36 15.80 0.06
N VAL A 43 -8.77 14.55 -0.08
CA VAL A 43 -9.99 14.02 0.50
C VAL A 43 -9.67 12.76 1.27
N TYR A 44 -10.36 12.57 2.40
CA TYR A 44 -10.23 11.37 3.24
C TYR A 44 -11.50 10.55 3.10
N ALA A 45 -11.36 9.26 2.92
CA ALA A 45 -12.49 8.35 2.81
C ALA A 45 -12.07 6.94 3.20
N LYS A 46 -13.03 6.13 3.59
CA LYS A 46 -12.78 4.70 3.79
C LYS A 46 -12.91 3.98 2.46
N ARG A 47 -11.93 3.14 2.15
CA ARG A 47 -12.05 2.23 1.00
C ARG A 47 -13.11 1.17 1.30
N LYS A 48 -13.74 0.65 0.26
CA LYS A 48 -14.73 -0.43 0.42
C LYS A 48 -14.11 -1.61 1.18
N ASN A 49 -14.85 -2.14 2.14
CA ASN A 49 -14.43 -3.26 3.00
C ASN A 49 -13.23 -2.94 3.90
N ARG A 50 -13.00 -1.65 4.20
CA ARG A 50 -11.97 -1.20 5.12
C ARG A 50 -12.59 -0.35 6.22
N GLU A 51 -12.02 -0.43 7.43
CA GLU A 51 -12.52 0.32 8.58
C GLU A 51 -11.75 1.62 8.83
N ILE A 52 -10.62 1.78 8.18
CA ILE A 52 -9.76 2.95 8.36
C ILE A 52 -9.88 3.91 7.18
N TYR A 53 -9.61 5.19 7.48
CA TYR A 53 -9.56 6.23 6.45
C TYR A 53 -8.24 6.18 5.70
N SER A 54 -8.32 6.39 4.40
CA SER A 54 -7.16 6.61 3.55
C SER A 54 -7.13 8.05 3.07
N ARG A 55 -5.93 8.54 2.78
CA ARG A 55 -5.73 9.89 2.25
C ARG A 55 -5.66 9.82 0.74
N PHE A 56 -6.54 10.58 0.06
CA PHE A 56 -6.63 10.58 -1.39
C PHE A 56 -6.36 11.97 -1.96
N THR A 57 -5.88 12.01 -3.20
CA THR A 57 -5.75 13.24 -3.97
C THR A 57 -6.68 13.21 -5.17
N LEU A 58 -7.40 14.30 -5.38
CA LEU A 58 -8.26 14.48 -6.55
C LEU A 58 -7.46 14.86 -7.80
N ASP A 59 -6.25 15.38 -7.61
CA ASP A 59 -5.41 15.95 -8.66
C ASP A 59 -4.34 14.99 -9.16
N GLY A 60 -4.18 13.85 -8.52
CA GLY A 60 -3.15 12.87 -8.86
C GLY A 60 -3.53 11.99 -10.02
N GLU A 61 -2.51 11.42 -10.65
CA GLU A 61 -2.67 10.49 -11.77
C GLU A 61 -1.99 9.16 -11.48
N LYS A 62 -2.58 8.09 -12.01
CA LYS A 62 -1.98 6.76 -11.98
C LYS A 62 -0.67 6.78 -12.78
N LYS A 63 0.35 6.12 -12.25
CA LYS A 63 1.65 6.00 -12.91
C LYS A 63 1.91 4.56 -13.30
N LEU A 64 2.40 4.34 -14.52
CA LEU A 64 2.86 3.03 -14.95
C LEU A 64 3.99 2.56 -14.03
N THR A 65 3.97 1.28 -13.70
CA THR A 65 4.99 0.68 -12.86
C THR A 65 5.40 -0.69 -13.37
N ASN A 66 6.68 -1.00 -13.22
CA ASN A 66 7.23 -2.33 -13.49
C ASN A 66 7.41 -3.14 -12.21
N LYS A 67 6.93 -2.63 -11.08
CA LYS A 67 7.04 -3.27 -9.77
C LYS A 67 5.74 -3.87 -9.34
N CYS A 68 5.83 -4.98 -8.63
CA CYS A 68 4.67 -5.66 -8.06
C CYS A 68 5.00 -6.11 -6.64
N VAL A 69 4.08 -5.86 -5.72
CA VAL A 69 4.20 -6.33 -4.35
C VAL A 69 3.51 -7.68 -4.23
N PHE A 70 4.22 -8.66 -3.70
CA PHE A 70 3.66 -9.97 -3.33
C PHE A 70 3.59 -10.08 -1.82
N VAL A 71 2.42 -10.49 -1.33
CA VAL A 71 2.22 -10.77 0.10
C VAL A 71 2.00 -12.27 0.24
N LEU A 72 2.88 -12.93 0.96
CA LEU A 72 2.92 -14.38 1.08
C LEU A 72 2.77 -14.82 2.53
N ASN A 73 2.14 -15.97 2.74
CA ASN A 73 2.06 -16.62 4.04
C ASN A 73 2.51 -18.07 3.90
N ARG A 74 3.33 -18.53 4.86
CA ARG A 74 3.78 -19.92 4.91
C ARG A 74 2.62 -20.87 5.17
N SER A 75 2.63 -22.00 4.46
CA SER A 75 1.69 -23.07 4.70
C SER A 75 1.90 -23.71 6.06
N ASN A 76 0.82 -23.97 6.82
CA ASN A 76 0.89 -24.68 8.07
C ASN A 76 1.12 -26.19 7.88
N GLN A 77 0.77 -26.73 6.71
CA GLN A 77 0.87 -28.15 6.40
C GLN A 77 2.18 -28.52 5.74
N LYS A 78 2.73 -27.61 4.93
CA LYS A 78 3.95 -27.81 4.16
C LYS A 78 4.89 -26.64 4.37
N PRO A 79 5.86 -26.74 5.30
CA PRO A 79 6.73 -25.62 5.65
C PRO A 79 7.53 -25.00 4.49
N ASP A 80 7.72 -25.76 3.42
CA ASP A 80 8.46 -25.30 2.25
C ASP A 80 7.56 -24.59 1.22
N GLU A 81 6.26 -24.48 1.50
CA GLU A 81 5.31 -23.84 0.61
C GLU A 81 4.75 -22.56 1.20
N TYR A 82 4.47 -21.60 0.31
CA TYR A 82 3.84 -20.33 0.64
C TYR A 82 2.56 -20.16 -0.16
N TYR A 83 1.57 -19.53 0.47
CA TYR A 83 0.36 -19.08 -0.20
C TYR A 83 0.52 -17.63 -0.62
N LEU A 84 0.08 -17.32 -1.82
CA LEU A 84 -0.09 -15.94 -2.24
C LEU A 84 -1.37 -15.39 -1.61
N ILE A 85 -1.22 -14.43 -0.68
CA ILE A 85 -2.37 -13.78 -0.07
C ILE A 85 -2.92 -12.71 -1.02
N THR A 86 -2.04 -11.85 -1.52
CA THR A 86 -2.42 -10.83 -2.49
C THR A 86 -1.18 -10.35 -3.25
N MET A 87 -1.44 -9.73 -4.39
CA MET A 87 -0.41 -9.01 -5.13
C MET A 87 -1.03 -7.77 -5.76
N PHE A 88 -0.24 -6.72 -5.91
CA PHE A 88 -0.70 -5.49 -6.53
C PHE A 88 0.47 -4.75 -7.20
N PRO A 89 0.19 -4.00 -8.28
CA PRO A 89 1.23 -3.19 -8.93
C PRO A 89 1.67 -2.05 -8.01
N GLY A 90 2.94 -1.70 -8.09
CA GLY A 90 3.51 -0.58 -7.35
C GLY A 90 4.55 -1.02 -6.33
N GLU A 91 4.85 -0.11 -5.43
CA GLU A 91 5.80 -0.34 -4.35
C GLU A 91 5.08 -0.66 -3.05
N TYR A 92 5.86 -1.15 -2.08
CA TYR A 92 5.36 -1.41 -0.73
C TYR A 92 4.76 -0.15 -0.13
N LEU A 93 3.51 -0.23 0.31
CA LEU A 93 2.85 0.88 0.96
C LEU A 93 3.21 0.93 2.44
N VAL A 94 3.56 2.12 2.90
CA VAL A 94 3.70 2.40 4.33
C VAL A 94 2.33 2.23 4.99
N LYS A 95 2.30 1.71 6.21
CA LYS A 95 1.05 1.57 6.97
C LYS A 95 0.33 2.90 7.07
N GLU A 96 -0.99 2.86 6.99
CA GLU A 96 -1.81 4.07 7.07
C GLU A 96 -2.01 4.50 8.53
N PRO A 97 -2.32 5.80 8.76
CA PRO A 97 -2.32 6.37 10.12
C PRO A 97 -3.20 5.69 11.16
N GLN A 98 -4.30 5.08 10.73
CA GLN A 98 -5.21 4.39 11.66
C GLN A 98 -4.96 2.89 11.75
N ASP A 99 -3.90 2.39 11.12
CA ASP A 99 -3.56 0.97 11.17
C ASP A 99 -3.28 0.54 12.62
N LYS A 100 -3.90 -0.57 13.02
CA LYS A 100 -3.78 -1.10 14.39
C LYS A 100 -2.46 -1.81 14.65
N ASN A 101 -1.70 -2.14 13.60
CA ASN A 101 -0.50 -2.96 13.69
C ASN A 101 0.79 -2.14 13.71
N ILE A 102 0.75 -0.89 14.15
CA ILE A 102 1.91 -0.04 14.30
C ILE A 102 2.69 -0.51 15.54
N LYS A 103 3.98 -0.84 15.36
CA LYS A 103 4.80 -1.45 16.41
C LYS A 103 5.20 -0.51 17.53
N ASP A 104 5.66 0.68 17.17
CA ASP A 104 6.26 1.62 18.12
C ASP A 104 6.13 3.06 17.64
N GLU A 105 6.60 3.99 18.46
CA GLU A 105 6.52 5.43 18.18
C GLU A 105 7.38 5.83 16.97
N LEU A 106 8.51 5.18 16.77
CA LEU A 106 9.38 5.49 15.63
C LEU A 106 8.69 5.12 14.31
N GLU A 107 8.07 3.95 14.24
CA GLU A 107 7.28 3.53 13.09
C GLU A 107 6.11 4.50 12.86
N ARG A 108 5.45 4.92 13.93
CA ARG A 108 4.33 5.86 13.85
C ARG A 108 4.77 7.20 13.27
N GLN A 109 5.89 7.74 13.71
CA GLN A 109 6.41 9.01 13.19
C GLN A 109 6.79 8.92 11.72
N ARG A 110 7.43 7.84 11.32
CA ARG A 110 7.79 7.60 9.91
C ARG A 110 6.56 7.48 9.02
N MET A 111 5.54 6.79 9.50
CA MET A 111 4.29 6.62 8.79
C MET A 111 3.56 7.96 8.64
N LEU A 112 3.46 8.75 9.70
CA LEU A 112 2.81 10.06 9.64
C LEU A 112 3.57 11.02 8.71
N GLU A 113 4.89 11.03 8.75
CA GLU A 113 5.71 11.83 7.85
C GLU A 113 5.48 11.45 6.39
N PHE A 114 5.44 10.15 6.11
CA PHE A 114 5.15 9.66 4.76
C PHE A 114 3.79 10.17 4.26
N TRP A 115 2.74 10.00 5.04
CA TRP A 115 1.38 10.35 4.62
C TRP A 115 1.08 11.84 4.64
N ARG A 116 1.94 12.68 5.21
CA ARG A 116 1.84 14.13 5.00
C ARG A 116 2.15 14.53 3.57
N ASN A 117 2.98 13.75 2.89
CA ASN A 117 3.53 14.07 1.57
C ASN A 117 3.06 13.12 0.48
N HIS A 118 2.20 12.17 0.80
CA HIS A 118 1.71 11.17 -0.15
C HIS A 118 0.22 10.95 0.02
N ALA A 119 -0.42 10.56 -1.08
CA ALA A 119 -1.82 10.17 -1.09
C ALA A 119 -2.05 9.18 -2.22
N LEU A 120 -3.19 8.51 -2.16
CA LEU A 120 -3.64 7.62 -3.22
C LEU A 120 -4.50 8.39 -4.22
N VAL A 121 -4.49 7.98 -5.47
CA VAL A 121 -5.39 8.55 -6.48
C VAL A 121 -6.84 8.21 -6.11
N PHE A 122 -7.68 9.24 -6.02
CA PHE A 122 -9.09 9.06 -5.67
C PHE A 122 -9.87 8.43 -6.82
N ASN A 123 -10.60 7.36 -6.51
CA ASN A 123 -11.55 6.75 -7.41
C ASN A 123 -12.85 6.50 -6.66
N PRO A 124 -13.95 7.18 -7.05
CA PRO A 124 -15.24 7.04 -6.34
C PRO A 124 -15.76 5.60 -6.28
N LYS A 125 -15.34 4.75 -7.21
CA LYS A 125 -15.76 3.33 -7.24
C LYS A 125 -15.13 2.48 -6.16
N ASP A 126 -13.98 2.91 -5.63
CA ASP A 126 -13.20 2.12 -4.68
C ASP A 126 -13.40 2.54 -3.23
N VAL A 127 -14.18 3.59 -2.99
CA VAL A 127 -14.39 4.15 -1.66
C VAL A 127 -15.87 4.13 -1.29
N ASP A 128 -16.12 4.17 0.03
CA ASP A 128 -17.45 4.43 0.57
C ASP A 128 -17.66 5.94 0.59
N LEU A 129 -18.43 6.44 -0.37
CA LEU A 129 -18.63 7.87 -0.56
C LEU A 129 -19.28 8.57 0.63
N GLU A 130 -20.04 7.83 1.44
CA GLU A 130 -20.66 8.38 2.65
C GLU A 130 -19.62 8.81 3.69
N THR A 131 -18.44 8.22 3.65
CA THR A 131 -17.35 8.55 4.57
C THR A 131 -16.47 9.69 4.08
N ALA A 132 -16.60 10.11 2.82
CA ALA A 132 -15.71 11.10 2.21
C ALA A 132 -15.80 12.46 2.93
N THR A 133 -14.64 13.02 3.27
CA THR A 133 -14.56 14.31 3.95
C THR A 133 -13.26 15.03 3.58
N TYR A 134 -13.31 16.36 3.56
CA TYR A 134 -12.10 17.18 3.39
C TYR A 134 -11.36 17.39 4.70
N SER A 135 -12.00 17.13 5.84
CA SER A 135 -11.39 17.25 7.16
C SER A 135 -10.60 16.00 7.49
N CYS A 136 -9.35 16.16 7.92
CA CYS A 136 -8.52 15.03 8.33
C CYS A 136 -9.13 14.33 9.56
N PRO A 137 -9.44 13.03 9.48
CA PRO A 137 -10.07 12.30 10.57
C PRO A 137 -9.09 11.83 11.65
N TYR A 138 -7.80 12.17 11.52
CA TYR A 138 -6.76 11.81 12.46
C TYR A 138 -5.68 12.89 12.48
N ASP A 139 -4.84 12.87 13.51
CA ASP A 139 -3.74 13.81 13.64
C ASP A 139 -2.53 13.32 12.86
N LEU A 140 -2.07 14.11 11.89
CA LEU A 140 -0.84 13.84 11.14
C LEU A 140 0.41 14.32 11.85
N GLY A 141 0.25 14.92 13.03
CA GLY A 141 1.34 15.55 13.76
C GLY A 141 1.64 16.95 13.26
N ALA A 142 2.05 17.80 14.15
CA ALA A 142 2.40 19.18 13.82
C ALA A 142 3.86 19.28 13.38
#